data_8d9a1cbd2b8fbf00993a86eceb43c877
#
_entry.id   8d9a1cbd2b8fbf00993a86eceb43c877
#
_cell.length_a   1.000
_cell.length_b   1.000
_cell.length_c   1.000
_cell.angle_alpha   90.00
_cell.angle_beta   90.00
_cell.angle_gamma   90.00
#
_symmetry.space_group_name_H-M   'P 1'
#
loop_
_entity.id
_entity.type
_entity.pdbx_description
1 polymer ?
#
loop_
_entity_poly.entity_id
_entity_poly.type
_entity_poly.pdbx_seq_one_letter_code
_entity_poly.pdbx_strand_id
1 'polypeptide(L)'
;MEPCGGGRRLRELRREAAEYYRGQRVPQRVEEALNALFPLCPTDLYGALANYLSTFSKAPVICKLAGRKVLDGVGKPTLEVEIYCTVKNYEKRICSAIMSSHSHVPENTSPEITEGDEKERNDTVTTAVEWVNESLNTMLRDLKPTDQCEIDKMLGEYFRKKVEEKKEIQKEEEEEAAPLSCAPSAPSAPSGKKKAAKPGKKTSSTERTLPPAEPIEPVLCGSLAIGGTSLAVAKAGATINDIPLYLHIGLLKYNQDSPKEMTLPRPMITLLNCEKFSPAKLKLVKEVMLIPPAQLSLRQGIERVLDIQKEVMRLLEPAGKVPSPQLADSKKGKAHNTGKKALPPALKRVSHLGCLITGWDNLEQPLLLMQTACNNIGLELGTDMCLAINCAAHELMDYVKGKYEILTGTFKSPDEMVDMYVELINKFPSIIALVDPLRKEDRQQWNNICCALGSKCYLIAEDAATNISKIKIDQNMNVPMCSGVVLKYINQTKVSDLIEFTGLLDGQRHITILGSPDGESSDDSLVDLGLKQILNFLILLKKHSQEKKRLI
;
A
#
# COMPACT_ATOMS: atom_id res chain seq x y z
N MET A 1 43.59 32.36 61.67
CA MET A 1 42.33 32.96 61.26
C MET A 1 42.43 33.35 59.77
N GLU A 2 41.99 32.55 58.85
CA GLU A 2 41.75 32.92 57.44
C GLU A 2 40.27 32.79 57.16
N PRO A 3 39.64 33.85 56.81
CA PRO A 3 38.37 33.78 56.10
C PRO A 3 38.35 34.76 54.93
N CYS A 4 39.06 34.55 53.85
CA CYS A 4 38.97 35.45 52.69
C CYS A 4 38.98 34.75 51.33
N GLY A 5 38.96 33.42 51.25
CA GLY A 5 38.95 32.71 49.95
C GLY A 5 37.57 32.69 49.25
N GLY A 6 36.46 32.61 50.00
CA GLY A 6 35.12 32.48 49.44
C GLY A 6 34.61 33.73 48.70
N GLY A 7 34.96 34.92 49.17
CA GLY A 7 34.46 36.17 48.56
C GLY A 7 35.09 36.50 47.19
N ARG A 8 36.35 36.17 46.96
CA ARG A 8 37.01 36.35 45.65
C ARG A 8 36.43 35.39 44.61
N ARG A 9 36.30 34.12 44.94
CA ARG A 9 35.74 33.08 44.05
C ARG A 9 34.28 33.40 43.65
N LEU A 10 33.49 33.92 44.59
CA LEU A 10 32.11 34.32 44.31
C LEU A 10 32.03 35.55 43.38
N ARG A 11 32.96 36.52 43.50
CA ARG A 11 33.03 37.68 42.58
C ARG A 11 33.48 37.27 41.17
N GLU A 12 34.43 36.37 41.05
CA GLU A 12 34.88 35.83 39.77
C GLU A 12 33.75 35.07 39.06
N LEU A 13 33.03 34.16 39.74
CA LEU A 13 31.87 33.46 39.21
C LEU A 13 30.75 34.39 38.75
N ARG A 14 30.49 35.46 39.50
CA ARG A 14 29.47 36.47 39.10
C ARG A 14 29.89 37.24 37.85
N ARG A 15 31.20 37.55 37.70
CA ARG A 15 31.70 38.20 36.50
C ARG A 15 31.61 37.26 35.27
N GLU A 16 32.07 36.04 35.41
CA GLU A 16 31.98 35.01 34.37
C GLU A 16 30.51 34.78 33.94
N ALA A 17 29.60 34.65 34.89
CA ALA A 17 28.16 34.54 34.60
C ALA A 17 27.61 35.77 33.88
N ALA A 18 28.00 36.97 34.30
CA ALA A 18 27.55 38.18 33.62
C ALA A 18 28.09 38.31 32.20
N GLU A 19 29.35 37.94 31.98
CA GLU A 19 29.97 37.89 30.63
C GLU A 19 29.28 36.82 29.75
N TYR A 20 29.04 35.61 30.27
CA TYR A 20 28.31 34.54 29.59
C TYR A 20 26.91 34.99 29.18
N TYR A 21 26.09 35.51 30.11
CA TYR A 21 24.73 35.93 29.81
C TYR A 21 24.67 37.14 28.86
N ARG A 22 25.64 38.07 28.92
CA ARG A 22 25.75 39.16 27.92
C ARG A 22 26.09 38.65 26.55
N GLY A 23 27.01 37.69 26.45
CA GLY A 23 27.38 37.06 25.18
C GLY A 23 26.19 36.40 24.51
N GLN A 24 25.28 35.80 25.27
CA GLN A 24 24.05 35.19 24.79
C GLN A 24 22.86 36.16 24.65
N ARG A 25 23.06 37.47 24.95
CA ARG A 25 22.02 38.53 24.94
C ARG A 25 20.82 38.22 25.85
N VAL A 26 21.01 37.42 26.91
CA VAL A 26 19.91 36.98 27.79
C VAL A 26 19.19 38.16 28.45
N PRO A 27 19.84 39.21 28.99
CA PRO A 27 19.15 40.35 29.58
C PRO A 27 18.22 41.05 28.61
N GLN A 28 18.67 41.29 27.36
CA GLN A 28 17.88 41.95 26.31
C GLN A 28 16.67 41.08 25.91
N ARG A 29 16.86 39.75 25.75
CA ARG A 29 15.78 38.84 25.42
C ARG A 29 14.71 38.73 26.50
N VAL A 30 15.11 38.78 27.78
CA VAL A 30 14.15 38.79 28.88
C VAL A 30 13.36 40.10 28.91
N GLU A 31 14.02 41.26 28.71
CA GLU A 31 13.36 42.56 28.62
C GLU A 31 12.37 42.60 27.42
N GLU A 32 12.78 42.15 26.25
CA GLU A 32 11.92 42.03 25.06
C GLU A 32 10.69 41.14 25.36
N ALA A 33 10.89 40.00 26.04
CA ALA A 33 9.82 39.10 26.41
C ALA A 33 8.79 39.78 27.36
N LEU A 34 9.26 40.45 28.40
CA LEU A 34 8.40 41.15 29.34
C LEU A 34 7.60 42.26 28.65
N ASN A 35 8.26 43.04 27.79
CA ASN A 35 7.61 44.13 27.06
C ASN A 35 6.56 43.57 26.03
N ALA A 36 6.83 42.44 25.39
CA ALA A 36 5.90 41.83 24.47
C ALA A 36 4.68 41.19 25.16
N LEU A 37 4.84 40.65 26.37
CA LEU A 37 3.77 39.98 27.09
C LEU A 37 2.92 40.93 27.96
N PHE A 38 3.45 42.09 28.36
CA PHE A 38 2.73 43.04 29.16
C PHE A 38 1.39 43.49 28.55
N PRO A 39 1.31 43.89 27.26
CA PRO A 39 0.03 44.29 26.64
C PRO A 39 -1.00 43.14 26.54
N LEU A 40 -0.54 41.87 26.52
CA LEU A 40 -1.38 40.68 26.38
C LEU A 40 -2.00 40.25 27.72
N CYS A 41 -1.42 40.63 28.85
CA CYS A 41 -1.85 40.26 30.20
C CYS A 41 -2.23 38.79 30.34
N PRO A 42 -1.35 37.82 29.96
CA PRO A 42 -1.70 36.42 29.97
C PRO A 42 -2.05 35.91 31.36
N THR A 43 -3.03 35.02 31.47
CA THR A 43 -3.43 34.40 32.75
C THR A 43 -2.32 33.54 33.36
N ASP A 44 -1.49 32.91 32.52
CA ASP A 44 -0.25 32.21 32.91
C ASP A 44 0.96 32.96 32.36
N LEU A 45 1.48 33.88 33.13
CA LEU A 45 2.65 34.68 32.77
C LEU A 45 3.91 33.85 32.61
N TYR A 46 4.11 32.84 33.46
CA TYR A 46 5.33 32.02 33.39
C TYR A 46 5.30 31.08 32.20
N GLY A 47 4.15 30.53 31.87
CA GLY A 47 3.97 29.73 30.65
C GLY A 47 4.18 30.59 29.39
N ALA A 48 3.65 31.80 29.35
CA ALA A 48 3.85 32.75 28.26
C ALA A 48 5.31 33.17 28.10
N LEU A 49 6.04 33.44 29.19
CA LEU A 49 7.48 33.71 29.18
C LEU A 49 8.28 32.50 28.67
N ALA A 50 7.95 31.30 29.14
CA ALA A 50 8.59 30.07 28.67
C ALA A 50 8.38 29.86 27.16
N ASN A 51 7.18 30.08 26.64
CA ASN A 51 6.86 30.02 25.23
C ASN A 51 7.65 31.07 24.44
N TYR A 52 7.65 32.32 24.87
CA TYR A 52 8.41 33.38 24.20
C TYR A 52 9.92 33.07 24.15
N LEU A 53 10.51 32.70 25.28
CA LEU A 53 11.94 32.39 25.33
C LEU A 53 12.28 31.11 24.56
N SER A 54 11.34 30.17 24.41
CA SER A 54 11.57 28.95 23.64
C SER A 54 11.74 29.20 22.15
N THR A 55 11.28 30.34 21.59
CA THR A 55 11.51 30.75 20.21
C THR A 55 12.99 30.96 19.89
N PHE A 56 13.81 31.26 20.93
CA PHE A 56 15.26 31.42 20.81
C PHE A 56 16.03 30.13 21.10
N SER A 57 15.35 29.03 21.44
CA SER A 57 16.02 27.76 21.68
C SER A 57 16.56 27.15 20.38
N LYS A 58 17.60 26.35 20.50
CA LYS A 58 18.11 25.60 19.34
C LYS A 58 17.01 24.71 18.80
N ALA A 59 16.94 24.62 17.47
CA ALA A 59 16.04 23.68 16.81
C ALA A 59 16.29 22.25 17.32
N PRO A 60 15.24 21.45 17.53
CA PRO A 60 15.38 20.04 17.90
C PRO A 60 16.20 19.27 16.86
N VAL A 61 17.11 18.42 17.33
CA VAL A 61 17.92 17.53 16.49
C VAL A 61 17.77 16.09 16.95
N ILE A 62 17.89 15.15 16.03
CA ILE A 62 17.84 13.71 16.32
C ILE A 62 19.05 13.36 17.17
N CYS A 63 18.82 12.78 18.35
CA CYS A 63 19.90 12.29 19.21
C CYS A 63 19.98 10.76 19.23
N LYS A 64 18.88 10.08 18.94
CA LYS A 64 18.82 8.62 18.93
C LYS A 64 17.65 8.11 18.07
N LEU A 65 17.92 7.04 17.32
CA LEU A 65 16.90 6.15 16.75
C LEU A 65 16.88 4.84 17.53
N ALA A 66 15.71 4.23 17.67
CA ALA A 66 15.56 2.90 18.23
C ALA A 66 14.61 2.06 17.39
N GLY A 67 15.15 0.99 16.80
CA GLY A 67 14.39 -0.03 16.09
C GLY A 67 13.97 -1.14 17.04
N ARG A 68 12.72 -1.58 16.95
CA ARG A 68 12.19 -2.70 17.73
C ARG A 68 11.38 -3.64 16.86
N LYS A 69 11.45 -4.93 17.18
CA LYS A 69 10.57 -5.93 16.61
C LYS A 69 9.24 -5.92 17.37
N VAL A 70 8.14 -5.70 16.65
CA VAL A 70 6.77 -5.70 17.19
C VAL A 70 5.89 -6.62 16.33
N LEU A 71 4.64 -6.80 16.72
CA LEU A 71 3.65 -7.55 15.93
C LEU A 71 2.71 -6.56 15.22
N ASP A 72 2.35 -6.89 14.00
CA ASP A 72 1.34 -6.17 13.24
C ASP A 72 -0.10 -6.57 13.64
N GLY A 73 -1.10 -6.04 12.93
CA GLY A 73 -2.53 -6.30 13.19
C GLY A 73 -2.96 -7.76 12.99
N VAL A 74 -2.16 -8.59 12.31
CA VAL A 74 -2.42 -10.03 12.11
C VAL A 74 -1.47 -10.91 12.92
N GLY A 75 -0.71 -10.33 13.85
CA GLY A 75 0.19 -11.06 14.75
C GLY A 75 1.51 -11.47 14.10
N LYS A 76 1.90 -10.88 12.98
CA LYS A 76 3.16 -11.16 12.30
C LYS A 76 4.25 -10.18 12.72
N PRO A 77 5.54 -10.61 12.76
CA PRO A 77 6.64 -9.71 13.11
C PRO A 77 6.78 -8.57 12.12
N THR A 78 6.97 -7.36 12.65
CA THR A 78 7.26 -6.15 11.88
C THR A 78 8.18 -5.21 12.65
N LEU A 79 8.53 -4.07 12.04
CA LEU A 79 9.45 -3.08 12.58
C LEU A 79 8.69 -1.88 13.17
N GLU A 80 9.05 -1.48 14.39
CA GLU A 80 8.77 -0.16 14.95
C GLU A 80 10.07 0.66 14.96
N VAL A 81 10.00 1.92 14.50
CA VAL A 81 11.09 2.89 14.57
C VAL A 81 10.68 4.03 15.48
N GLU A 82 11.43 4.26 16.55
CA GLU A 82 11.26 5.38 17.47
C GLU A 82 12.32 6.46 17.21
N ILE A 83 11.91 7.74 17.28
CA ILE A 83 12.80 8.88 17.18
C ILE A 83 12.85 9.64 18.50
N TYR A 84 14.06 9.88 18.95
CA TYR A 84 14.39 10.72 20.08
C TYR A 84 15.14 11.96 19.61
N CYS A 85 14.75 13.11 20.10
CA CYS A 85 15.42 14.37 19.79
C CYS A 85 15.89 15.08 21.06
N THR A 86 16.99 15.81 20.93
CA THR A 86 17.39 16.79 21.94
C THR A 86 16.51 18.02 21.78
N VAL A 87 15.60 18.23 22.75
CA VAL A 87 14.68 19.36 22.79
C VAL A 87 14.95 20.15 24.06
N LYS A 88 15.38 21.42 23.94
CA LYS A 88 15.72 22.27 25.09
C LYS A 88 16.70 21.59 26.07
N ASN A 89 17.77 20.99 25.54
CA ASN A 89 18.82 20.24 26.23
C ASN A 89 18.39 18.92 26.92
N TYR A 90 17.17 18.43 26.67
CA TYR A 90 16.71 17.14 27.16
C TYR A 90 16.45 16.18 26.00
N GLU A 91 16.85 14.92 26.19
CA GLU A 91 16.45 13.84 25.30
C GLU A 91 14.96 13.55 25.51
N LYS A 92 14.18 13.57 24.44
CA LYS A 92 12.74 13.27 24.44
C LYS A 92 12.42 12.30 23.32
N ARG A 93 11.63 11.28 23.61
CA ARG A 93 10.95 10.48 22.59
C ARG A 93 9.91 11.37 21.91
N ILE A 94 10.02 11.55 20.60
CA ILE A 94 9.13 12.42 19.83
C ILE A 94 7.96 11.61 19.26
N CYS A 95 8.24 10.51 18.59
CA CYS A 95 7.24 9.68 17.95
C CYS A 95 7.74 8.26 17.69
N SER A 96 6.85 7.40 17.22
CA SER A 96 7.20 6.13 16.60
C SER A 96 6.39 5.91 15.32
N ALA A 97 6.93 5.10 14.41
CA ALA A 97 6.26 4.60 13.24
C ALA A 97 6.35 3.07 13.22
N ILE A 98 5.21 2.41 13.02
CA ILE A 98 5.13 0.96 12.92
C ILE A 98 4.83 0.61 11.47
N MET A 99 5.66 -0.27 10.89
CA MET A 99 5.52 -0.69 9.51
C MET A 99 4.45 -1.76 9.38
N SER A 100 3.75 -1.82 8.25
CA SER A 100 2.91 -2.97 7.95
C SER A 100 3.79 -4.12 7.48
N SER A 101 3.49 -5.34 7.93
CA SER A 101 4.12 -6.54 7.37
C SER A 101 3.46 -6.88 6.03
N HIS A 102 4.22 -7.54 5.18
CA HIS A 102 3.73 -8.05 3.90
C HIS A 102 4.01 -9.54 3.80
N SER A 103 3.04 -10.31 3.33
CA SER A 103 3.21 -11.71 2.97
C SER A 103 2.83 -11.87 1.49
N HIS A 104 3.72 -12.48 0.72
CA HIS A 104 3.43 -12.90 -0.64
C HIS A 104 2.73 -14.27 -0.69
N VAL A 105 2.58 -14.94 0.45
CA VAL A 105 2.09 -16.32 0.52
C VAL A 105 0.58 -16.30 0.69
N PRO A 106 -0.18 -16.95 -0.21
CA PRO A 106 -1.62 -17.14 -0.08
C PRO A 106 -1.96 -17.91 1.21
N GLU A 107 -3.07 -17.56 1.86
CA GLU A 107 -3.52 -18.16 3.13
C GLU A 107 -3.68 -19.71 3.13
N ASN A 108 -3.73 -20.34 1.94
CA ASN A 108 -3.92 -21.79 1.77
C ASN A 108 -2.66 -22.52 1.28
N THR A 109 -1.49 -21.99 1.56
CA THR A 109 -0.20 -22.57 1.14
C THR A 109 0.20 -23.74 2.04
N SER A 110 1.07 -24.64 1.56
CA SER A 110 1.55 -25.77 2.35
C SER A 110 2.34 -25.29 3.58
N PRO A 111 2.33 -26.06 4.70
CA PRO A 111 3.05 -25.68 5.92
C PRO A 111 4.53 -25.37 5.70
N GLU A 112 5.20 -26.07 4.81
CA GLU A 112 6.63 -25.89 4.50
C GLU A 112 6.93 -24.52 3.87
N ILE A 113 6.06 -24.04 2.97
CA ILE A 113 6.19 -22.71 2.35
C ILE A 113 5.89 -21.62 3.38
N THR A 114 4.93 -21.86 4.27
CA THR A 114 4.57 -20.92 5.34
C THR A 114 5.71 -20.75 6.34
N GLU A 115 6.38 -21.84 6.73
CA GLU A 115 7.56 -21.79 7.62
C GLU A 115 8.74 -21.07 6.96
N GLY A 116 8.96 -21.29 5.67
CA GLY A 116 9.98 -20.56 4.89
C GLY A 116 9.74 -19.05 4.86
N ASP A 117 8.51 -18.63 4.57
CA ASP A 117 8.09 -17.22 4.55
C ASP A 117 8.21 -16.57 5.95
N GLU A 118 7.85 -17.29 7.01
CA GLU A 118 7.99 -16.79 8.37
C GLU A 118 9.45 -16.57 8.77
N LYS A 119 10.34 -17.48 8.38
CA LYS A 119 11.77 -17.34 8.63
C LYS A 119 12.35 -16.15 7.87
N GLU A 120 12.10 -16.04 6.56
CA GLU A 120 12.57 -14.95 5.73
C GLU A 120 12.08 -13.59 6.26
N ARG A 121 10.84 -13.52 6.71
CA ARG A 121 10.28 -12.31 7.34
C ARG A 121 10.97 -11.96 8.64
N ASN A 122 11.18 -12.96 9.51
CA ASN A 122 11.91 -12.77 10.76
C ASN A 122 13.33 -12.23 10.53
N ASP A 123 14.03 -12.78 9.55
CA ASP A 123 15.39 -12.36 9.17
C ASP A 123 15.37 -10.93 8.61
N THR A 124 14.40 -10.61 7.74
CA THR A 124 14.19 -9.26 7.19
C THR A 124 13.94 -8.23 8.29
N VAL A 125 13.07 -8.53 9.26
CA VAL A 125 12.78 -7.61 10.37
C VAL A 125 13.98 -7.47 11.30
N THR A 126 14.70 -8.57 11.59
CA THR A 126 15.89 -8.54 12.44
C THR A 126 16.97 -7.66 11.82
N THR A 127 17.27 -7.85 10.54
CA THR A 127 18.23 -7.01 9.79
C THR A 127 17.79 -5.54 9.78
N ALA A 128 16.48 -5.28 9.63
CA ALA A 128 15.98 -3.91 9.67
C ALA A 128 16.16 -3.25 11.04
N VAL A 129 15.94 -3.99 12.14
CA VAL A 129 16.21 -3.53 13.51
C VAL A 129 17.69 -3.20 13.71
N GLU A 130 18.58 -4.05 13.22
CA GLU A 130 20.04 -3.82 13.28
C GLU A 130 20.42 -2.54 12.52
N TRP A 131 19.94 -2.36 11.29
CA TRP A 131 20.22 -1.16 10.50
C TRP A 131 19.77 0.12 11.21
N VAL A 132 18.57 0.12 11.80
CA VAL A 132 18.06 1.28 12.56
C VAL A 132 18.93 1.58 13.77
N ASN A 133 19.27 0.57 14.57
CA ASN A 133 19.98 0.74 15.84
C ASN A 133 21.45 1.09 15.67
N GLU A 134 22.07 0.67 14.59
CA GLU A 134 23.52 0.85 14.34
C GLU A 134 23.78 1.96 13.32
N SER A 135 23.66 1.60 12.04
CA SER A 135 24.08 2.45 10.92
C SER A 135 23.25 3.72 10.81
N LEU A 136 21.91 3.58 10.80
CA LEU A 136 21.01 4.73 10.62
C LEU A 136 21.00 5.63 11.86
N ASN A 137 21.09 5.06 13.06
CA ASN A 137 21.21 5.81 14.30
C ASN A 137 22.46 6.70 14.33
N THR A 138 23.58 6.20 13.81
CA THR A 138 24.84 6.97 13.71
C THR A 138 24.76 8.02 12.61
N MET A 139 24.22 7.64 11.45
CA MET A 139 24.15 8.48 10.25
C MET A 139 23.23 9.70 10.43
N LEU A 140 22.10 9.56 11.14
CA LEU A 140 21.09 10.61 11.28
C LEU A 140 21.24 11.45 12.55
N ARG A 141 22.27 11.18 13.37
CA ARG A 141 22.52 11.95 14.58
C ARG A 141 22.81 13.40 14.25
N ASP A 142 22.30 14.32 15.08
CA ASP A 142 22.43 15.77 15.00
C ASP A 142 21.72 16.43 13.80
N LEU A 143 21.00 15.66 12.96
CA LEU A 143 20.17 16.20 11.90
C LEU A 143 18.81 16.68 12.45
N LYS A 144 18.22 17.66 11.78
CA LYS A 144 16.88 18.14 12.12
C LYS A 144 15.82 17.26 11.49
N PRO A 145 14.83 16.76 12.24
CA PRO A 145 13.74 15.95 11.65
C PRO A 145 12.89 16.69 10.61
N THR A 146 12.97 18.03 10.58
CA THR A 146 12.28 18.86 9.58
C THR A 146 12.92 18.81 8.20
N ASP A 147 14.17 18.36 8.10
CA ASP A 147 14.93 18.34 6.86
C ASP A 147 14.74 16.98 6.12
N GLN A 148 13.46 16.61 5.90
CA GLN A 148 13.03 15.33 5.34
C GLN A 148 13.76 14.94 4.05
N CYS A 149 13.87 15.87 3.09
CA CYS A 149 14.46 15.58 1.78
C CYS A 149 15.95 15.22 1.89
N GLU A 150 16.70 15.87 2.78
CA GLU A 150 18.12 15.57 3.00
C GLU A 150 18.28 14.19 3.65
N ILE A 151 17.48 13.91 4.68
CA ILE A 151 17.49 12.61 5.37
C ILE A 151 17.12 11.49 4.39
N ASP A 152 16.07 11.68 3.59
CA ASP A 152 15.64 10.68 2.62
C ASP A 152 16.69 10.44 1.52
N LYS A 153 17.45 11.47 1.12
CA LYS A 153 18.58 11.32 0.22
C LYS A 153 19.66 10.43 0.83
N MET A 154 20.04 10.68 2.08
CA MET A 154 21.02 9.86 2.80
C MET A 154 20.55 8.41 2.97
N LEU A 155 19.28 8.19 3.30
CA LEU A 155 18.66 6.87 3.38
C LEU A 155 18.72 6.13 2.03
N GLY A 156 18.45 6.85 0.93
CA GLY A 156 18.52 6.29 -0.42
C GLY A 156 19.95 5.94 -0.84
N GLU A 157 20.95 6.72 -0.46
CA GLU A 157 22.38 6.44 -0.71
C GLU A 157 22.83 5.21 0.08
N TYR A 158 22.45 5.13 1.36
CA TYR A 158 22.73 3.96 2.19
C TYR A 158 22.10 2.68 1.61
N PHE A 159 20.84 2.75 1.18
CA PHE A 159 20.16 1.60 0.58
C PHE A 159 20.84 1.14 -0.71
N ARG A 160 21.20 2.06 -1.61
CA ARG A 160 21.94 1.73 -2.85
C ARG A 160 23.26 1.01 -2.57
N LYS A 161 24.01 1.51 -1.60
CA LYS A 161 25.27 0.87 -1.18
C LYS A 161 25.03 -0.56 -0.70
N LYS A 162 23.99 -0.80 0.12
CA LYS A 162 23.65 -2.15 0.59
C LYS A 162 23.20 -3.10 -0.52
N VAL A 163 22.51 -2.58 -1.55
CA VAL A 163 22.15 -3.35 -2.74
C VAL A 163 23.39 -3.75 -3.54
N GLU A 164 24.35 -2.84 -3.70
CA GLU A 164 25.61 -3.10 -4.40
C GLU A 164 26.45 -4.13 -3.64
N GLU A 165 26.64 -3.97 -2.33
CA GLU A 165 27.33 -4.95 -1.47
C GLU A 165 26.73 -6.37 -1.61
N LYS A 166 25.39 -6.49 -1.62
CA LYS A 166 24.73 -7.79 -1.79
C LYS A 166 24.96 -8.39 -3.19
N LYS A 167 24.98 -7.57 -4.23
CA LYS A 167 25.24 -8.04 -5.61
C LYS A 167 26.68 -8.52 -5.79
N GLU A 168 27.62 -7.89 -5.11
CA GLU A 168 29.02 -8.31 -5.12
C GLU A 168 29.19 -9.67 -4.45
N ILE A 169 28.61 -9.85 -3.25
CA ILE A 169 28.64 -11.13 -2.52
C ILE A 169 28.02 -12.26 -3.37
N GLN A 170 26.86 -12.01 -4.00
CA GLN A 170 26.22 -13.02 -4.85
C GLN A 170 27.07 -13.41 -6.06
N LYS A 171 27.81 -12.48 -6.66
CA LYS A 171 28.72 -12.78 -7.76
C LYS A 171 29.92 -13.62 -7.29
N GLU A 172 30.47 -13.31 -6.11
CA GLU A 172 31.55 -14.08 -5.52
C GLU A 172 31.11 -15.52 -5.21
N GLU A 173 29.90 -15.69 -4.64
CA GLU A 173 29.33 -17.02 -4.37
C GLU A 173 29.03 -17.81 -5.66
N GLU A 174 28.57 -17.16 -6.73
CA GLU A 174 28.36 -17.78 -8.04
C GLU A 174 29.69 -18.17 -8.71
N GLU A 175 30.72 -17.36 -8.58
CA GLU A 175 32.07 -17.66 -9.09
C GLU A 175 32.75 -18.80 -8.31
N GLU A 176 32.56 -18.87 -6.98
CA GLU A 176 33.07 -20.00 -6.17
C GLU A 176 32.29 -21.31 -6.42
N ALA A 177 30.98 -21.21 -6.72
CA ALA A 177 30.14 -22.36 -7.02
C ALA A 177 30.30 -22.89 -8.46
N ALA A 178 31.01 -22.18 -9.34
CA ALA A 178 31.32 -22.66 -10.69
C ALA A 178 32.31 -23.81 -10.63
N PRO A 179 31.96 -25.04 -11.07
CA PRO A 179 32.88 -26.16 -11.01
C PRO A 179 34.07 -25.93 -11.95
N LEU A 180 35.26 -26.10 -11.44
CA LEU A 180 36.52 -26.22 -12.19
C LEU A 180 36.39 -27.43 -13.15
N SER A 181 35.86 -27.21 -14.32
CA SER A 181 35.67 -28.24 -15.35
C SER A 181 36.20 -27.76 -16.69
N CYS A 182 37.41 -28.30 -16.96
CA CYS A 182 37.82 -28.85 -18.23
C CYS A 182 38.32 -27.94 -19.35
N ALA A 183 39.55 -28.21 -19.63
CA ALA A 183 40.31 -27.90 -20.83
C ALA A 183 39.57 -28.20 -22.16
N PRO A 184 39.91 -27.49 -23.24
CA PRO A 184 39.22 -27.61 -24.50
C PRO A 184 39.64 -28.87 -25.27
N SER A 185 38.74 -29.78 -25.55
CA SER A 185 38.93 -30.85 -26.55
C SER A 185 38.55 -30.36 -27.93
N ALA A 186 39.49 -30.65 -28.87
CA ALA A 186 39.47 -30.27 -30.28
C ALA A 186 38.27 -30.84 -31.08
N PRO A 187 37.92 -30.22 -32.24
CA PRO A 187 36.77 -30.61 -33.02
C PRO A 187 37.07 -31.82 -33.93
N SER A 188 36.26 -32.85 -33.87
CA SER A 188 36.22 -33.91 -34.85
C SER A 188 35.14 -33.68 -35.91
N ALA A 189 35.54 -33.82 -37.18
CA ALA A 189 34.79 -33.57 -38.40
C ALA A 189 33.63 -34.56 -38.64
N PRO A 190 32.69 -34.25 -39.53
CA PRO A 190 31.45 -35.01 -39.72
C PRO A 190 31.58 -36.09 -40.79
N SER A 191 31.00 -37.24 -40.57
CA SER A 191 30.71 -38.22 -41.63
C SER A 191 29.20 -38.28 -41.87
N GLY A 192 28.83 -37.97 -43.12
CA GLY A 192 27.44 -37.95 -43.55
C GLY A 192 26.84 -39.33 -43.80
N LYS A 193 25.51 -39.38 -43.76
CA LYS A 193 24.69 -40.20 -44.67
C LYS A 193 23.29 -39.59 -44.86
N LYS A 194 23.03 -39.24 -46.11
CA LYS A 194 21.72 -38.83 -46.64
C LYS A 194 20.70 -39.96 -46.55
N LYS A 195 19.47 -39.64 -46.09
CA LYS A 195 18.25 -40.29 -46.63
C LYS A 195 17.15 -39.24 -46.77
N ALA A 196 16.63 -39.15 -47.98
CA ALA A 196 15.54 -38.31 -48.41
C ALA A 196 14.20 -38.81 -47.87
N ALA A 197 13.35 -37.88 -47.41
CA ALA A 197 11.92 -38.09 -47.25
C ALA A 197 11.15 -36.80 -47.63
N LYS A 198 10.03 -36.99 -48.31
CA LYS A 198 9.18 -36.07 -49.06
C LYS A 198 8.60 -34.92 -48.25
N PRO A 199 8.23 -33.78 -48.91
CA PRO A 199 7.68 -32.59 -48.24
C PRO A 199 6.18 -32.77 -47.96
N GLY A 200 5.84 -32.82 -46.64
CA GLY A 200 4.48 -32.60 -46.16
C GLY A 200 4.28 -31.11 -45.90
N LYS A 201 3.26 -30.54 -46.55
CA LYS A 201 2.77 -29.17 -46.24
C LYS A 201 2.45 -29.05 -44.75
N LYS A 202 3.25 -28.30 -44.02
CA LYS A 202 2.86 -27.75 -42.72
C LYS A 202 2.63 -26.26 -42.91
N THR A 203 1.39 -25.84 -42.73
CA THR A 203 1.00 -24.46 -42.46
C THR A 203 1.70 -24.03 -41.17
N SER A 204 2.66 -23.14 -41.28
CA SER A 204 3.30 -22.51 -40.14
C SER A 204 2.36 -21.47 -39.54
N SER A 205 1.57 -21.88 -38.54
CA SER A 205 1.11 -20.90 -37.53
C SER A 205 2.34 -20.50 -36.74
N THR A 206 2.76 -19.28 -36.89
CA THR A 206 3.74 -18.63 -36.00
C THR A 206 3.11 -18.58 -34.60
N GLU A 207 3.36 -19.59 -33.78
CA GLU A 207 3.11 -19.52 -32.34
C GLU A 207 3.97 -18.37 -31.81
N ARG A 208 3.33 -17.26 -31.53
CA ARG A 208 3.94 -16.18 -30.70
C ARG A 208 4.13 -16.78 -29.32
N THR A 209 5.34 -17.16 -28.99
CA THR A 209 5.69 -17.51 -27.61
C THR A 209 5.39 -16.30 -26.73
N LEU A 210 4.45 -16.48 -25.79
CA LEU A 210 4.15 -15.47 -24.79
C LEU A 210 5.41 -15.17 -23.97
N PRO A 211 5.70 -13.89 -23.69
CA PRO A 211 6.78 -13.56 -22.78
C PRO A 211 6.48 -14.21 -21.42
N PRO A 212 7.48 -14.89 -20.81
CA PRO A 212 7.34 -15.42 -19.46
C PRO A 212 7.05 -14.29 -18.48
N ALA A 213 6.47 -14.62 -17.32
CA ALA A 213 6.35 -13.65 -16.24
C ALA A 213 7.72 -13.10 -15.87
N GLU A 214 7.83 -11.80 -15.66
CA GLU A 214 9.06 -11.23 -15.14
C GLU A 214 9.34 -11.84 -13.76
N PRO A 215 10.58 -12.30 -13.49
CA PRO A 215 10.92 -12.85 -12.18
C PRO A 215 10.68 -11.80 -11.09
N ILE A 216 10.08 -12.23 -9.99
CA ILE A 216 9.92 -11.39 -8.80
C ILE A 216 11.32 -11.08 -8.28
N GLU A 217 11.72 -9.80 -8.29
CA GLU A 217 13.00 -9.43 -7.71
C GLU A 217 12.95 -9.62 -6.18
N PRO A 218 13.95 -10.29 -5.60
CA PRO A 218 14.01 -10.48 -4.17
C PRO A 218 14.09 -9.12 -3.45
N VAL A 219 13.26 -8.95 -2.43
CA VAL A 219 13.32 -7.79 -1.54
C VAL A 219 14.62 -7.87 -0.73
N LEU A 220 15.37 -6.77 -0.68
CA LEU A 220 16.58 -6.73 0.15
C LEU A 220 16.17 -6.78 1.64
N CYS A 221 16.73 -7.75 2.38
CA CYS A 221 16.58 -7.78 3.83
C CYS A 221 16.99 -6.42 4.43
N GLY A 222 16.21 -5.91 5.37
CA GLY A 222 16.45 -4.60 5.97
C GLY A 222 15.78 -3.41 5.25
N SER A 223 15.20 -3.57 4.05
CA SER A 223 14.53 -2.48 3.31
C SER A 223 13.44 -1.76 4.12
N LEU A 224 12.77 -2.47 5.06
CA LEU A 224 11.81 -1.89 5.99
C LEU A 224 12.39 -0.76 6.85
N ALA A 225 13.70 -0.82 7.16
CA ALA A 225 14.38 0.21 7.94
C ALA A 225 14.36 1.56 7.22
N ILE A 226 14.46 1.56 5.90
CA ILE A 226 14.50 2.79 5.09
C ILE A 226 13.15 3.50 5.12
N GLY A 227 12.07 2.80 4.75
CA GLY A 227 10.72 3.37 4.77
C GLY A 227 10.27 3.74 6.19
N GLY A 228 10.53 2.86 7.17
CA GLY A 228 10.20 3.09 8.57
C GLY A 228 10.90 4.30 9.17
N THR A 229 12.19 4.46 8.89
CA THR A 229 12.95 5.64 9.36
C THR A 229 12.46 6.92 8.67
N SER A 230 12.23 6.90 7.36
CA SER A 230 11.70 8.05 6.61
C SER A 230 10.33 8.49 7.14
N LEU A 231 9.42 7.55 7.39
CA LEU A 231 8.10 7.84 7.95
C LEU A 231 8.20 8.37 9.39
N ALA A 232 9.05 7.76 10.23
CA ALA A 232 9.27 8.23 11.60
C ALA A 232 9.83 9.67 11.63
N VAL A 233 10.74 10.01 10.70
CA VAL A 233 11.27 11.38 10.54
C VAL A 233 10.15 12.35 10.15
N ALA A 234 9.28 12.00 9.22
CA ALA A 234 8.13 12.84 8.86
C ALA A 234 7.19 13.08 10.05
N LYS A 235 6.91 12.02 10.83
CA LYS A 235 6.12 12.14 12.07
C LYS A 235 6.82 13.04 13.10
N ALA A 236 8.13 12.90 13.25
CA ALA A 236 8.90 13.75 14.17
C ALA A 236 8.89 15.21 13.72
N GLY A 237 9.08 15.48 12.42
CA GLY A 237 8.98 16.83 11.85
C GLY A 237 7.60 17.46 12.07
N ALA A 238 6.53 16.69 11.86
CA ALA A 238 5.15 17.12 12.13
C ALA A 238 4.94 17.46 13.61
N THR A 239 5.38 16.56 14.51
CA THR A 239 5.24 16.74 15.97
C THR A 239 6.03 17.95 16.48
N ILE A 240 7.25 18.17 15.96
CA ILE A 240 8.08 19.33 16.36
C ILE A 240 7.46 20.64 15.90
N ASN A 241 6.83 20.65 14.73
CA ASN A 241 6.13 21.82 14.19
C ASN A 241 4.71 21.99 14.76
N ASP A 242 4.27 21.10 15.64
CA ASP A 242 2.92 21.09 16.24
C ASP A 242 1.81 21.10 15.17
N ILE A 243 1.99 20.31 14.11
CA ILE A 243 1.01 20.14 13.03
C ILE A 243 0.71 18.66 12.77
N PRO A 244 -0.48 18.31 12.28
CA PRO A 244 -0.81 16.95 11.87
C PRO A 244 0.12 16.45 10.76
N LEU A 245 0.40 15.14 10.73
CA LEU A 245 1.30 14.52 9.76
C LEU A 245 0.85 14.77 8.31
N TYR A 246 -0.45 14.66 8.02
CA TYR A 246 -0.97 14.95 6.68
C TYR A 246 -0.68 16.37 6.20
N LEU A 247 -0.74 17.36 7.13
CA LEU A 247 -0.42 18.74 6.79
C LEU A 247 1.08 18.92 6.56
N HIS A 248 1.91 18.28 7.39
CA HIS A 248 3.37 18.28 7.23
C HIS A 248 3.79 17.72 5.87
N ILE A 249 3.29 16.55 5.49
CA ILE A 249 3.54 15.95 4.16
C ILE A 249 3.09 16.88 3.05
N GLY A 250 1.98 17.59 3.30
CA GLY A 250 1.49 18.60 2.43
C GLY A 250 2.40 19.77 2.19
N LEU A 251 2.94 20.29 3.23
CA LEU A 251 3.91 21.39 3.14
C LEU A 251 5.19 20.93 2.42
N LEU A 252 5.61 19.68 2.62
CA LEU A 252 6.72 19.08 1.87
C LEU A 252 6.42 18.99 0.36
N LYS A 253 5.19 18.60 -0.03
CA LYS A 253 4.78 18.48 -1.43
C LYS A 253 4.68 19.82 -2.16
N TYR A 254 4.22 20.87 -1.48
CA TYR A 254 3.95 22.20 -2.08
C TYR A 254 4.97 23.28 -1.68
N ASN A 255 6.18 22.89 -1.30
CA ASN A 255 7.26 23.83 -0.94
C ASN A 255 6.81 24.89 0.08
N GLN A 256 6.14 24.45 1.14
CA GLN A 256 5.63 25.26 2.26
C GLN A 256 4.37 26.11 1.98
N ASP A 257 3.78 26.03 0.77
CA ASP A 257 2.47 26.64 0.54
C ASP A 257 1.37 25.79 1.16
N SER A 258 0.48 26.40 1.94
CA SER A 258 -0.67 25.68 2.51
C SER A 258 -1.63 25.22 1.40
N PRO A 259 -2.05 23.94 1.41
CA PRO A 259 -3.02 23.48 0.44
C PRO A 259 -4.35 24.23 0.60
N LYS A 260 -4.87 24.76 -0.50
CA LYS A 260 -6.09 25.59 -0.50
C LYS A 260 -7.35 24.80 -0.17
N GLU A 261 -7.39 23.53 -0.48
CA GLU A 261 -8.51 22.64 -0.20
C GLU A 261 -8.00 21.24 0.14
N MET A 262 -8.56 20.66 1.19
CA MET A 262 -8.31 19.28 1.59
C MET A 262 -9.59 18.49 1.44
N THR A 263 -9.54 17.38 0.72
CA THR A 263 -10.68 16.48 0.55
C THR A 263 -10.36 15.12 1.13
N LEU A 264 -11.34 14.53 1.82
CA LEU A 264 -11.23 13.15 2.29
C LEU A 264 -11.29 12.19 1.09
N PRO A 265 -10.44 11.16 1.08
CA PRO A 265 -10.51 10.11 0.07
C PRO A 265 -11.81 9.32 0.17
N ARG A 266 -12.28 8.81 -0.97
CA ARG A 266 -13.38 7.85 -0.96
C ARG A 266 -12.86 6.47 -0.63
N PRO A 267 -13.51 5.76 0.29
CA PRO A 267 -13.15 4.38 0.54
C PRO A 267 -13.60 3.49 -0.64
N MET A 268 -12.76 2.53 -0.98
CA MET A 268 -13.07 1.39 -1.82
C MET A 268 -12.98 0.16 -0.93
N ILE A 269 -14.14 -0.38 -0.55
CA ILE A 269 -14.23 -1.37 0.54
C ILE A 269 -14.52 -2.75 -0.03
N THR A 270 -13.60 -3.70 0.16
CA THR A 270 -13.81 -5.11 -0.22
C THR A 270 -14.89 -5.72 0.65
N LEU A 271 -15.97 -6.17 0.03
CA LEU A 271 -17.05 -6.87 0.71
C LEU A 271 -16.98 -8.39 0.51
N LEU A 272 -16.77 -8.82 -0.74
CA LEU A 272 -16.63 -10.23 -1.08
C LEU A 272 -15.19 -10.52 -1.47
N ASN A 273 -14.60 -11.54 -0.86
CA ASN A 273 -13.36 -12.15 -1.29
C ASN A 273 -13.71 -13.53 -1.89
N CYS A 274 -13.41 -13.70 -3.17
CA CYS A 274 -13.72 -14.91 -3.92
C CYS A 274 -12.48 -15.80 -3.96
N GLU A 275 -12.47 -16.87 -3.18
CA GLU A 275 -11.34 -17.82 -3.18
C GLU A 275 -11.18 -18.49 -4.54
N LYS A 276 -10.06 -18.26 -5.20
CA LYS A 276 -9.71 -18.88 -6.50
C LYS A 276 -9.46 -20.39 -6.42
N PHE A 277 -9.09 -20.89 -5.25
CA PHE A 277 -8.80 -22.30 -4.98
C PHE A 277 -9.97 -23.07 -4.34
N SER A 278 -11.12 -22.44 -4.22
CA SER A 278 -12.35 -23.10 -3.78
C SER A 278 -12.80 -24.18 -4.76
N PRO A 279 -13.61 -25.19 -4.35
CA PRO A 279 -14.31 -26.07 -5.30
C PRO A 279 -15.25 -25.32 -6.25
N ALA A 280 -15.50 -24.03 -6.03
CA ALA A 280 -16.20 -23.13 -6.93
C ALA A 280 -15.43 -22.93 -8.25
N LYS A 281 -16.16 -22.70 -9.33
CA LYS A 281 -15.57 -22.68 -10.69
C LYS A 281 -14.99 -21.32 -11.07
N LEU A 282 -15.52 -20.23 -10.51
CA LEU A 282 -15.14 -18.86 -10.86
C LEU A 282 -13.75 -18.52 -10.31
N LYS A 283 -12.83 -18.14 -11.20
CA LYS A 283 -11.47 -17.69 -10.86
C LYS A 283 -11.25 -16.21 -11.17
N LEU A 284 -12.01 -15.63 -12.11
CA LEU A 284 -11.81 -14.29 -12.64
C LEU A 284 -11.97 -13.18 -11.59
N VAL A 285 -12.89 -13.34 -10.65
CA VAL A 285 -13.15 -12.33 -9.62
C VAL A 285 -12.40 -12.72 -8.36
N LYS A 286 -11.45 -11.90 -7.95
CA LYS A 286 -10.76 -12.03 -6.65
C LYS A 286 -11.56 -11.32 -5.56
N GLU A 287 -11.97 -10.08 -5.83
CA GLU A 287 -12.70 -9.25 -4.87
C GLU A 287 -13.83 -8.48 -5.55
N VAL A 288 -14.93 -8.31 -4.81
CA VAL A 288 -15.98 -7.34 -5.16
C VAL A 288 -15.98 -6.26 -4.09
N MET A 289 -15.76 -5.04 -4.54
CA MET A 289 -15.62 -3.86 -3.70
C MET A 289 -16.78 -2.90 -3.88
N LEU A 290 -17.12 -2.18 -2.81
CA LEU A 290 -18.13 -1.13 -2.78
C LEU A 290 -17.47 0.24 -2.75
N ILE A 291 -18.01 1.17 -3.54
CA ILE A 291 -17.56 2.56 -3.59
C ILE A 291 -18.78 3.46 -3.28
N PRO A 292 -18.79 4.12 -2.11
CA PRO A 292 -19.84 5.08 -1.78
C PRO A 292 -19.83 6.30 -2.72
N PRO A 293 -20.97 6.91 -3.03
CA PRO A 293 -21.04 8.10 -3.88
C PRO A 293 -20.43 9.33 -3.19
N ALA A 294 -20.02 10.33 -4.00
CA ALA A 294 -19.33 11.54 -3.54
C ALA A 294 -20.13 12.42 -2.59
N GLN A 295 -21.42 12.30 -2.64
CA GLN A 295 -22.36 13.14 -1.89
C GLN A 295 -22.44 12.74 -0.42
N LEU A 296 -22.04 11.51 -0.09
CA LEU A 296 -22.03 11.01 1.27
C LEU A 296 -20.78 11.43 2.02
N SER A 297 -20.94 11.71 3.31
CA SER A 297 -19.79 11.75 4.22
C SER A 297 -19.15 10.36 4.33
N LEU A 298 -17.89 10.30 4.73
CA LEU A 298 -17.19 9.03 4.94
C LEU A 298 -17.97 8.10 5.90
N ARG A 299 -18.49 8.65 6.98
CA ARG A 299 -19.30 7.92 7.96
C ARG A 299 -20.56 7.32 7.34
N GLN A 300 -21.33 8.11 6.61
CA GLN A 300 -22.54 7.64 5.93
C GLN A 300 -22.22 6.56 4.88
N GLY A 301 -21.10 6.73 4.16
CA GLY A 301 -20.64 5.71 3.21
C GLY A 301 -20.33 4.39 3.88
N ILE A 302 -19.62 4.40 5.00
CA ILE A 302 -19.28 3.19 5.78
C ILE A 302 -20.54 2.57 6.36
N GLU A 303 -21.46 3.33 6.94
CA GLU A 303 -22.72 2.84 7.49
C GLU A 303 -23.54 2.09 6.41
N ARG A 304 -23.64 2.65 5.20
CA ARG A 304 -24.30 1.95 4.07
C ARG A 304 -23.61 0.64 3.70
N VAL A 305 -22.26 0.62 3.66
CA VAL A 305 -21.51 -0.62 3.37
C VAL A 305 -21.79 -1.69 4.42
N LEU A 306 -21.83 -1.33 5.71
CA LEU A 306 -22.16 -2.25 6.79
C LEU A 306 -23.59 -2.79 6.71
N ASP A 307 -24.55 -1.99 6.28
CA ASP A 307 -25.93 -2.44 6.09
C ASP A 307 -26.06 -3.40 4.89
N ILE A 308 -25.33 -3.12 3.79
CA ILE A 308 -25.22 -4.04 2.66
C ILE A 308 -24.57 -5.35 3.11
N GLN A 309 -23.50 -5.28 3.90
CA GLN A 309 -22.80 -6.47 4.43
C GLN A 309 -23.75 -7.36 5.24
N LYS A 310 -24.52 -6.79 6.17
CA LYS A 310 -25.51 -7.52 6.97
C LYS A 310 -26.53 -8.23 6.08
N GLU A 311 -27.03 -7.54 5.06
CA GLU A 311 -28.03 -8.11 4.15
C GLU A 311 -27.41 -9.22 3.27
N VAL A 312 -26.18 -9.05 2.78
CA VAL A 312 -25.45 -10.09 2.05
C VAL A 312 -25.26 -11.33 2.93
N MET A 313 -24.85 -11.15 4.20
CA MET A 313 -24.73 -12.26 5.14
C MET A 313 -26.05 -13.00 5.31
N ARG A 314 -27.15 -12.26 5.47
CA ARG A 314 -28.50 -12.83 5.59
C ARG A 314 -28.91 -13.65 4.35
N LEU A 315 -28.58 -13.16 3.17
CA LEU A 315 -28.84 -13.86 1.90
C LEU A 315 -27.98 -15.11 1.68
N LEU A 316 -26.80 -15.14 2.29
CA LEU A 316 -25.87 -16.28 2.21
C LEU A 316 -26.12 -17.33 3.31
N GLU A 317 -26.93 -17.02 4.33
CA GLU A 317 -27.32 -18.00 5.33
C GLU A 317 -28.19 -19.10 4.69
N PRO A 318 -27.86 -20.39 4.92
CA PRO A 318 -28.69 -21.47 4.40
C PRO A 318 -30.10 -21.39 5.02
N ALA A 319 -31.12 -21.34 4.20
CA ALA A 319 -32.53 -21.37 4.61
C ALA A 319 -32.83 -22.72 5.33
N GLY A 320 -32.56 -22.81 6.64
CA GLY A 320 -32.72 -24.06 7.37
C GLY A 320 -32.33 -24.04 8.84
N LYS A 321 -32.47 -22.93 9.56
CA LYS A 321 -32.47 -22.93 11.02
C LYS A 321 -33.53 -21.98 11.55
N VAL A 322 -34.80 -22.25 11.25
CA VAL A 322 -35.88 -21.89 12.15
C VAL A 322 -35.88 -23.01 13.24
N PRO A 323 -35.73 -22.69 14.53
CA PRO A 323 -35.94 -23.69 15.57
C PRO A 323 -37.44 -24.03 15.60
N SER A 324 -37.82 -25.12 14.94
CA SER A 324 -39.14 -25.70 15.10
C SER A 324 -39.19 -26.39 16.45
N PRO A 325 -40.22 -26.17 17.30
CA PRO A 325 -40.44 -27.00 18.49
C PRO A 325 -40.72 -28.42 18.04
N GLN A 326 -40.06 -29.36 18.71
CA GLN A 326 -40.17 -30.79 18.52
C GLN A 326 -41.63 -31.26 18.61
N LEU A 327 -42.12 -31.93 17.57
CA LEU A 327 -43.19 -32.93 17.69
C LEU A 327 -42.75 -34.12 16.84
N ALA A 328 -42.54 -35.24 17.54
CA ALA A 328 -42.30 -36.55 16.98
C ALA A 328 -43.54 -37.03 16.21
N ASP A 329 -43.37 -37.60 15.01
CA ASP A 329 -43.75 -38.97 14.66
C ASP A 329 -43.73 -39.22 13.15
N SER A 330 -43.04 -40.30 12.84
CA SER A 330 -43.24 -41.29 11.76
C SER A 330 -43.87 -40.91 10.43
N LYS A 331 -43.16 -41.15 9.30
CA LYS A 331 -43.40 -42.24 8.33
C LYS A 331 -42.55 -42.07 7.05
N LYS A 332 -42.01 -43.21 6.61
CA LYS A 332 -41.32 -43.39 5.33
C LYS A 332 -42.19 -43.00 4.12
N GLY A 333 -41.67 -42.16 3.26
CA GLY A 333 -42.23 -41.91 1.94
C GLY A 333 -41.11 -41.68 0.93
N LYS A 334 -40.93 -42.57 -0.03
CA LYS A 334 -40.09 -42.39 -1.23
C LYS A 334 -40.65 -41.20 -2.00
N ALA A 335 -39.82 -40.22 -2.29
CA ALA A 335 -40.17 -39.17 -3.22
C ALA A 335 -39.09 -39.00 -4.28
N HIS A 336 -39.57 -38.92 -5.49
CA HIS A 336 -38.93 -38.78 -6.77
C HIS A 336 -37.95 -37.62 -6.90
N ASN A 337 -36.93 -37.90 -7.67
CA ASN A 337 -35.90 -37.02 -8.18
C ASN A 337 -36.52 -35.93 -9.07
N THR A 338 -36.55 -34.69 -8.63
CA THR A 338 -36.84 -33.51 -9.46
C THR A 338 -35.78 -32.46 -9.22
N GLY A 339 -35.08 -32.13 -10.26
CA GLY A 339 -34.28 -30.92 -10.50
C GLY A 339 -33.42 -30.41 -9.36
N LYS A 340 -32.13 -30.69 -9.36
CA LYS A 340 -31.14 -30.05 -8.52
C LYS A 340 -31.19 -28.53 -8.79
N LYS A 341 -31.99 -27.76 -8.01
CA LYS A 341 -31.75 -26.33 -7.84
C LYS A 341 -30.37 -26.21 -7.22
N ALA A 342 -29.45 -25.54 -7.93
CA ALA A 342 -28.15 -25.20 -7.37
C ALA A 342 -28.36 -24.50 -6.01
N LEU A 343 -27.86 -25.10 -4.95
CA LEU A 343 -27.84 -24.45 -3.62
C LEU A 343 -27.06 -23.13 -3.74
N PRO A 344 -27.56 -22.05 -3.11
CA PRO A 344 -26.81 -20.81 -3.07
C PRO A 344 -25.41 -21.07 -2.45
N PRO A 345 -24.37 -20.39 -2.91
CA PRO A 345 -23.04 -20.54 -2.35
C PRO A 345 -23.08 -20.22 -0.86
N ALA A 346 -22.65 -21.16 -0.02
CA ALA A 346 -22.63 -20.96 1.41
C ALA A 346 -21.51 -19.98 1.78
N LEU A 347 -21.80 -19.07 2.74
CA LEU A 347 -20.76 -18.30 3.41
C LEU A 347 -19.78 -19.28 4.06
N LYS A 348 -18.51 -19.25 3.64
CA LYS A 348 -17.49 -20.13 4.22
C LYS A 348 -16.95 -19.58 5.52
N ARG A 349 -16.53 -18.32 5.52
CA ARG A 349 -15.98 -17.62 6.68
C ARG A 349 -16.00 -16.10 6.46
N VAL A 350 -15.77 -15.38 7.54
CA VAL A 350 -15.45 -13.95 7.49
C VAL A 350 -13.95 -13.83 7.73
N SER A 351 -13.26 -13.05 6.88
CA SER A 351 -11.83 -12.78 7.06
C SER A 351 -11.58 -11.92 8.29
N HIS A 352 -10.33 -11.82 8.75
CA HIS A 352 -9.93 -10.94 9.85
C HIS A 352 -10.21 -9.45 9.54
N LEU A 353 -10.26 -9.06 8.26
CA LEU A 353 -10.63 -7.72 7.79
C LEU A 353 -12.14 -7.51 7.62
N GLY A 354 -12.97 -8.49 7.96
CA GLY A 354 -14.43 -8.41 7.85
C GLY A 354 -14.99 -8.74 6.46
N CYS A 355 -14.16 -9.10 5.48
CA CYS A 355 -14.64 -9.51 4.15
C CYS A 355 -15.32 -10.88 4.20
N LEU A 356 -16.37 -11.06 3.41
CA LEU A 356 -17.10 -12.32 3.32
C LEU A 356 -16.40 -13.23 2.29
N ILE A 357 -15.91 -14.38 2.76
CA ILE A 357 -15.21 -15.34 1.90
C ILE A 357 -16.23 -16.33 1.32
N THR A 358 -16.35 -16.33 0.00
CA THR A 358 -17.35 -17.09 -0.76
C THR A 358 -16.73 -17.73 -2.00
N GLY A 359 -17.39 -18.74 -2.54
CA GLY A 359 -17.04 -19.35 -3.82
C GLY A 359 -18.21 -19.30 -4.78
N TRP A 360 -17.94 -19.09 -6.07
CA TRP A 360 -18.95 -18.87 -7.12
C TRP A 360 -18.73 -19.77 -8.33
N ASP A 361 -19.80 -20.09 -9.06
CA ASP A 361 -19.73 -20.91 -10.27
C ASP A 361 -19.70 -20.08 -11.55
N ASN A 362 -20.17 -18.83 -11.52
CA ASN A 362 -20.14 -17.92 -12.67
C ASN A 362 -19.98 -16.47 -12.22
N LEU A 363 -19.64 -15.60 -13.21
CA LEU A 363 -19.33 -14.20 -13.00
C LEU A 363 -20.53 -13.35 -12.54
N GLU A 364 -21.74 -13.73 -12.90
CA GLU A 364 -22.93 -12.94 -12.60
C GLU A 364 -23.44 -13.12 -11.17
N GLN A 365 -23.22 -14.29 -10.58
CA GLN A 365 -23.74 -14.61 -9.24
C GLN A 365 -23.33 -13.60 -8.16
N PRO A 366 -22.04 -13.21 -7.99
CA PRO A 366 -21.69 -12.22 -6.99
C PRO A 366 -22.31 -10.85 -7.28
N LEU A 367 -22.46 -10.47 -8.56
CA LEU A 367 -23.04 -9.18 -8.96
C LEU A 367 -24.55 -9.13 -8.70
N LEU A 368 -25.26 -10.21 -9.03
CA LEU A 368 -26.70 -10.33 -8.75
C LEU A 368 -26.97 -10.38 -7.25
N LEU A 369 -26.10 -11.01 -6.46
CA LEU A 369 -26.20 -10.98 -5.00
C LEU A 369 -26.10 -9.54 -4.47
N MET A 370 -25.12 -8.77 -4.96
CA MET A 370 -24.95 -7.37 -4.56
C MET A 370 -26.15 -6.52 -4.95
N GLN A 371 -26.67 -6.71 -6.15
CA GLN A 371 -27.87 -6.02 -6.61
C GLN A 371 -29.10 -6.37 -5.74
N THR A 372 -29.29 -7.65 -5.43
CA THR A 372 -30.38 -8.11 -4.56
C THR A 372 -30.26 -7.52 -3.16
N ALA A 373 -29.05 -7.54 -2.57
CA ALA A 373 -28.81 -7.00 -1.25
C ALA A 373 -29.11 -5.49 -1.19
N CYS A 374 -28.65 -4.72 -2.17
CA CYS A 374 -28.94 -3.29 -2.24
C CYS A 374 -30.46 -3.03 -2.38
N ASN A 375 -31.13 -3.74 -3.28
CA ASN A 375 -32.58 -3.58 -3.50
C ASN A 375 -33.39 -3.90 -2.23
N ASN A 376 -33.00 -4.95 -1.47
CA ASN A 376 -33.71 -5.35 -0.24
C ASN A 376 -33.67 -4.27 0.85
N ILE A 377 -32.65 -3.44 0.87
CA ILE A 377 -32.50 -2.34 1.83
C ILE A 377 -32.84 -0.97 1.23
N GLY A 378 -33.45 -0.96 0.04
CA GLY A 378 -33.93 0.26 -0.62
C GLY A 378 -32.84 1.13 -1.25
N LEU A 379 -31.69 0.55 -1.58
CA LEU A 379 -30.60 1.22 -2.30
C LEU A 379 -30.55 0.80 -3.76
N GLU A 380 -30.25 1.76 -4.63
CA GLU A 380 -30.05 1.53 -6.06
C GLU A 380 -28.55 1.37 -6.38
N LEU A 381 -28.18 0.20 -6.90
CA LEU A 381 -26.81 -0.08 -7.29
C LEU A 381 -26.45 0.68 -8.58
N GLY A 382 -25.37 1.47 -8.55
CA GLY A 382 -24.96 2.39 -9.62
C GLY A 382 -25.25 3.87 -9.29
N THR A 383 -26.20 4.14 -8.42
CA THR A 383 -26.58 5.49 -7.96
C THR A 383 -26.20 5.72 -6.50
N ASP A 384 -26.73 4.87 -5.60
CA ASP A 384 -26.49 4.95 -4.16
C ASP A 384 -25.20 4.27 -3.72
N MET A 385 -24.75 3.30 -4.50
CA MET A 385 -23.51 2.55 -4.30
C MET A 385 -22.99 2.08 -5.65
N CYS A 386 -21.68 2.16 -5.88
CA CYS A 386 -21.03 1.62 -7.07
C CYS A 386 -20.17 0.41 -6.74
N LEU A 387 -19.85 -0.39 -7.76
CA LEU A 387 -18.99 -1.56 -7.65
C LEU A 387 -17.62 -1.33 -8.28
N ALA A 388 -16.61 -1.96 -7.70
CA ALA A 388 -15.36 -2.25 -8.36
C ALA A 388 -15.05 -3.75 -8.26
N ILE A 389 -14.34 -4.28 -9.24
CA ILE A 389 -13.93 -5.68 -9.28
C ILE A 389 -12.41 -5.74 -9.37
N ASN A 390 -11.79 -6.44 -8.42
CA ASN A 390 -10.40 -6.86 -8.56
C ASN A 390 -10.37 -8.21 -9.27
N CYS A 391 -9.78 -8.23 -10.46
CA CYS A 391 -9.67 -9.43 -11.28
C CYS A 391 -8.40 -10.22 -10.98
N ALA A 392 -7.31 -9.52 -10.57
CA ALA A 392 -5.98 -10.09 -10.40
C ALA A 392 -5.64 -11.09 -11.53
N ALA A 393 -5.82 -10.65 -12.79
CA ALA A 393 -5.79 -11.53 -13.95
C ALA A 393 -4.41 -12.16 -14.19
N HIS A 394 -3.32 -11.52 -13.70
CA HIS A 394 -1.96 -12.09 -13.74
C HIS A 394 -1.88 -13.47 -13.09
N GLU A 395 -2.69 -13.73 -12.03
CA GLU A 395 -2.76 -15.04 -11.35
C GLU A 395 -3.48 -16.13 -12.16
N LEU A 396 -4.17 -15.77 -13.26
CA LEU A 396 -5.02 -16.67 -14.04
C LEU A 396 -4.34 -17.20 -15.32
N MET A 397 -3.14 -16.71 -15.64
CA MET A 397 -2.47 -17.04 -16.89
C MET A 397 -1.93 -18.48 -16.87
N ASP A 398 -2.43 -19.29 -17.79
CA ASP A 398 -1.82 -20.57 -18.15
C ASP A 398 -0.77 -20.30 -19.24
N TYR A 399 0.50 -20.25 -18.84
CA TYR A 399 1.61 -19.94 -19.77
C TYR A 399 1.82 -21.01 -20.84
N VAL A 400 1.38 -22.26 -20.60
CA VAL A 400 1.47 -23.34 -21.59
C VAL A 400 0.45 -23.13 -22.72
N LYS A 401 -0.77 -22.71 -22.36
CA LYS A 401 -1.86 -22.45 -23.30
C LYS A 401 -1.87 -21.04 -23.85
N GLY A 402 -1.18 -20.12 -23.19
CA GLY A 402 -1.23 -18.71 -23.51
C GLY A 402 -2.59 -18.05 -23.31
N LYS A 403 -3.37 -18.53 -22.34
CA LYS A 403 -4.75 -18.11 -22.08
C LYS A 403 -5.04 -17.96 -20.60
N TYR A 404 -5.99 -17.12 -20.27
CA TYR A 404 -6.51 -16.95 -18.92
C TYR A 404 -7.55 -18.00 -18.55
N GLU A 405 -7.38 -18.69 -17.45
CA GLU A 405 -8.38 -19.61 -16.90
C GLU A 405 -9.41 -18.83 -16.05
N ILE A 406 -10.49 -18.37 -16.65
CA ILE A 406 -11.51 -17.55 -15.99
C ILE A 406 -12.50 -18.33 -15.13
N LEU A 407 -12.76 -19.57 -15.54
CA LEU A 407 -13.53 -20.59 -14.81
C LEU A 407 -12.74 -21.89 -14.89
N THR A 408 -12.89 -22.75 -13.92
CA THR A 408 -12.24 -24.07 -13.94
C THR A 408 -12.52 -24.78 -15.27
N GLY A 409 -11.47 -24.99 -16.06
CA GLY A 409 -11.54 -25.61 -17.39
C GLY A 409 -11.98 -24.69 -18.53
N THR A 410 -12.26 -23.40 -18.28
CA THR A 410 -12.65 -22.42 -19.30
C THR A 410 -11.55 -21.38 -19.50
N PHE A 411 -11.01 -21.33 -20.70
CA PHE A 411 -9.87 -20.49 -21.06
C PHE A 411 -10.28 -19.42 -22.07
N LYS A 412 -9.75 -18.20 -21.89
CA LYS A 412 -9.91 -17.08 -22.83
C LYS A 412 -8.55 -16.52 -23.22
N SER A 413 -8.40 -16.15 -24.48
CA SER A 413 -7.25 -15.37 -24.95
C SER A 413 -7.30 -13.95 -24.40
N PRO A 414 -6.17 -13.20 -24.40
CA PRO A 414 -6.16 -11.79 -23.99
C PRO A 414 -7.18 -10.92 -24.74
N ASP A 415 -7.42 -11.17 -26.03
CA ASP A 415 -8.42 -10.42 -26.80
C ASP A 415 -9.86 -10.78 -26.41
N GLU A 416 -10.15 -12.08 -26.20
CA GLU A 416 -11.45 -12.55 -25.70
C GLU A 416 -11.76 -12.04 -24.29
N MET A 417 -10.72 -11.70 -23.49
CA MET A 417 -10.89 -11.04 -22.19
C MET A 417 -11.42 -9.61 -22.35
N VAL A 418 -10.89 -8.86 -23.33
CA VAL A 418 -11.36 -7.50 -23.62
C VAL A 418 -12.84 -7.52 -23.99
N ASP A 419 -13.25 -8.39 -24.92
CA ASP A 419 -14.65 -8.54 -25.35
C ASP A 419 -15.57 -8.88 -24.17
N MET A 420 -15.16 -9.83 -23.34
CA MET A 420 -15.90 -10.23 -22.14
C MET A 420 -16.09 -9.06 -21.15
N TYR A 421 -15.06 -8.24 -20.90
CA TYR A 421 -15.22 -7.08 -20.03
C TYR A 421 -16.14 -6.01 -20.62
N VAL A 422 -16.10 -5.82 -21.94
CA VAL A 422 -17.05 -4.91 -22.63
C VAL A 422 -18.48 -5.38 -22.44
N GLU A 423 -18.75 -6.68 -22.61
CA GLU A 423 -20.08 -7.25 -22.36
C GLU A 423 -20.49 -7.11 -20.89
N LEU A 424 -19.59 -7.39 -19.95
CA LEU A 424 -19.83 -7.29 -18.52
C LEU A 424 -20.22 -5.89 -18.09
N ILE A 425 -19.45 -4.87 -18.50
CA ILE A 425 -19.71 -3.47 -18.13
C ILE A 425 -21.00 -2.95 -18.78
N ASN A 426 -21.31 -3.37 -19.99
CA ASN A 426 -22.57 -3.02 -20.62
C ASN A 426 -23.78 -3.65 -19.90
N LYS A 427 -23.64 -4.88 -19.39
CA LYS A 427 -24.69 -5.59 -18.64
C LYS A 427 -24.82 -5.06 -17.20
N PHE A 428 -23.72 -4.70 -16.56
CA PHE A 428 -23.66 -4.23 -15.18
C PHE A 428 -23.00 -2.84 -15.11
N PRO A 429 -23.68 -1.76 -15.52
CA PRO A 429 -23.12 -0.41 -15.54
C PRO A 429 -22.84 0.17 -14.15
N SER A 430 -23.24 -0.51 -13.09
CA SER A 430 -22.88 -0.21 -11.70
C SER A 430 -21.42 -0.48 -11.37
N ILE A 431 -20.71 -1.27 -12.21
CA ILE A 431 -19.29 -1.50 -12.10
C ILE A 431 -18.57 -0.31 -12.71
N ILE A 432 -17.95 0.51 -11.86
CA ILE A 432 -17.24 1.72 -12.29
C ILE A 432 -15.72 1.58 -12.32
N ALA A 433 -15.17 0.47 -11.81
CA ALA A 433 -13.74 0.21 -11.84
C ALA A 433 -13.42 -1.28 -11.99
N LEU A 434 -12.39 -1.59 -12.78
CA LEU A 434 -11.74 -2.90 -12.89
C LEU A 434 -10.28 -2.76 -12.47
N VAL A 435 -9.85 -3.58 -11.51
CA VAL A 435 -8.47 -3.63 -11.04
C VAL A 435 -7.80 -4.87 -11.63
N ASP A 436 -6.64 -4.70 -12.23
CA ASP A 436 -5.86 -5.75 -12.91
C ASP A 436 -6.70 -6.66 -13.82
N PRO A 437 -7.42 -6.09 -14.81
CA PRO A 437 -8.21 -6.90 -15.73
C PRO A 437 -7.34 -7.79 -16.65
N LEU A 438 -6.07 -7.42 -16.82
CA LEU A 438 -5.08 -8.10 -17.66
C LEU A 438 -3.71 -8.06 -16.94
N ARG A 439 -2.80 -8.99 -17.28
CA ARG A 439 -1.42 -8.90 -16.81
C ARG A 439 -0.67 -7.74 -17.50
N LYS A 440 0.41 -7.27 -16.90
CA LYS A 440 1.19 -6.08 -17.37
C LYS A 440 1.80 -6.27 -18.77
N GLU A 441 2.09 -7.51 -19.17
CA GLU A 441 2.72 -7.84 -20.44
C GLU A 441 1.76 -7.73 -21.63
N ASP A 442 0.44 -7.81 -21.40
CA ASP A 442 -0.58 -7.73 -22.47
C ASP A 442 -0.93 -6.27 -22.81
N ARG A 443 0.11 -5.47 -23.12
CA ARG A 443 -0.01 -4.02 -23.35
C ARG A 443 -0.95 -3.62 -24.46
N GLN A 444 -0.98 -4.40 -25.54
CA GLN A 444 -1.90 -4.12 -26.65
C GLN A 444 -3.36 -4.26 -26.18
N GLN A 445 -3.66 -5.26 -25.39
CA GLN A 445 -5.00 -5.49 -24.86
C GLN A 445 -5.38 -4.44 -23.79
N TRP A 446 -4.40 -3.95 -23.01
CA TRP A 446 -4.62 -2.78 -22.15
C TRP A 446 -5.03 -1.55 -22.96
N ASN A 447 -4.37 -1.27 -24.08
CA ASN A 447 -4.78 -0.20 -24.98
C ASN A 447 -6.19 -0.42 -25.53
N ASN A 448 -6.50 -1.65 -25.98
CA ASN A 448 -7.81 -1.99 -26.55
C ASN A 448 -8.94 -1.81 -25.52
N ILE A 449 -8.76 -2.30 -24.28
CA ILE A 449 -9.77 -2.16 -23.23
C ILE A 449 -9.92 -0.70 -22.79
N CYS A 450 -8.84 0.09 -22.76
CA CYS A 450 -8.92 1.53 -22.48
C CYS A 450 -9.70 2.29 -23.56
N CYS A 451 -9.49 1.97 -24.82
CA CYS A 451 -10.27 2.56 -25.90
C CYS A 451 -11.76 2.20 -25.81
N ALA A 452 -12.07 0.93 -25.46
CA ALA A 452 -13.45 0.43 -25.42
C ALA A 452 -14.23 0.90 -24.18
N LEU A 453 -13.60 0.94 -23.01
CA LEU A 453 -14.25 1.15 -21.71
C LEU A 453 -13.81 2.40 -20.95
N GLY A 454 -12.74 3.09 -21.37
CA GLY A 454 -12.16 4.20 -20.59
C GLY A 454 -13.11 5.37 -20.32
N SER A 455 -14.18 5.52 -21.11
CA SER A 455 -15.24 6.51 -20.87
C SER A 455 -16.32 6.04 -19.87
N LYS A 456 -16.43 4.73 -19.63
CA LYS A 456 -17.49 4.10 -18.82
C LYS A 456 -16.99 3.57 -17.49
N CYS A 457 -15.74 3.06 -17.47
CA CYS A 457 -15.15 2.35 -16.35
C CYS A 457 -13.71 2.77 -16.16
N TYR A 458 -13.26 2.90 -14.91
CA TYR A 458 -11.86 3.12 -14.58
C TYR A 458 -11.09 1.79 -14.68
N LEU A 459 -10.01 1.82 -15.41
CA LEU A 459 -9.09 0.68 -15.55
C LEU A 459 -7.87 0.94 -14.69
N ILE A 460 -7.67 0.13 -13.68
CA ILE A 460 -6.70 0.37 -12.61
C ILE A 460 -5.66 -0.73 -12.62
N ALA A 461 -4.40 -0.34 -12.61
CA ALA A 461 -3.27 -1.25 -12.51
C ALA A 461 -2.83 -1.36 -11.03
N GLU A 462 -2.73 -2.57 -10.51
CA GLU A 462 -2.24 -2.90 -9.17
C GLU A 462 -0.93 -3.68 -9.27
N ASP A 463 -0.96 -4.93 -9.67
CA ASP A 463 0.25 -5.72 -9.91
C ASP A 463 0.96 -5.28 -11.20
N ALA A 464 0.18 -4.79 -12.16
CA ALA A 464 0.70 -4.22 -13.40
C ALA A 464 1.43 -2.88 -13.18
N ALA A 465 1.26 -2.22 -12.01
CA ALA A 465 2.04 -1.06 -11.62
C ALA A 465 3.38 -1.51 -11.00
N THR A 466 4.45 -0.81 -11.34
CA THR A 466 5.77 -1.10 -10.81
C THR A 466 5.83 -0.77 -9.31
N ASN A 467 6.57 -1.57 -8.51
CA ASN A 467 6.88 -1.22 -7.13
C ASN A 467 7.54 0.17 -7.05
N ILE A 468 7.00 1.04 -6.20
CA ILE A 468 7.50 2.42 -6.03
C ILE A 468 9.00 2.45 -5.67
N SER A 469 9.47 1.47 -4.89
CA SER A 469 10.87 1.33 -4.52
C SER A 469 11.83 1.05 -5.70
N LYS A 470 11.30 0.60 -6.84
CA LYS A 470 12.05 0.26 -8.05
C LYS A 470 11.98 1.34 -9.12
N ILE A 471 11.12 2.33 -8.96
CA ILE A 471 11.09 3.44 -9.90
C ILE A 471 12.39 4.24 -9.70
N LYS A 472 13.43 3.82 -10.42
CA LYS A 472 14.43 4.78 -10.85
C LYS A 472 13.63 5.83 -11.59
N ILE A 473 13.84 7.07 -11.21
CA ILE A 473 13.26 8.28 -11.83
C ILE A 473 13.74 8.41 -13.30
N ASP A 474 13.69 7.33 -14.01
CA ASP A 474 13.77 7.31 -15.46
C ASP A 474 12.34 7.52 -15.95
N GLN A 475 12.12 8.63 -16.60
CA GLN A 475 10.90 9.24 -17.12
C GLN A 475 9.90 8.32 -17.87
N ASN A 476 10.15 7.03 -17.95
CA ASN A 476 9.27 6.00 -18.50
C ASN A 476 8.74 5.10 -17.38
N MET A 477 7.64 5.53 -16.76
CA MET A 477 6.86 4.61 -15.94
C MET A 477 6.42 3.44 -16.82
N ASN A 478 6.91 2.24 -16.52
CA ASN A 478 6.56 1.02 -17.25
C ASN A 478 5.14 0.52 -16.89
N VAL A 479 4.20 1.46 -16.72
CA VAL A 479 2.80 1.20 -16.41
C VAL A 479 2.03 1.04 -17.72
N PRO A 480 1.11 0.08 -17.85
CA PRO A 480 0.25 -0.03 -19.01
C PRO A 480 -0.65 1.21 -19.14
N MET A 481 -1.24 1.43 -20.31
CA MET A 481 -2.25 2.47 -20.47
C MET A 481 -3.44 2.15 -19.55
N CYS A 482 -3.65 2.98 -18.54
CA CYS A 482 -4.69 2.78 -17.52
C CYS A 482 -5.25 4.12 -17.02
N SER A 483 -6.37 4.08 -16.29
CA SER A 483 -6.97 5.26 -15.68
C SER A 483 -6.32 5.61 -14.34
N GLY A 484 -5.67 4.66 -13.70
CA GLY A 484 -5.08 4.84 -12.39
C GLY A 484 -4.28 3.65 -11.90
N VAL A 485 -3.61 3.82 -10.77
CA VAL A 485 -2.75 2.82 -10.16
C VAL A 485 -3.05 2.63 -8.67
N VAL A 486 -2.89 1.40 -8.18
CA VAL A 486 -2.92 1.10 -6.75
C VAL A 486 -1.48 1.13 -6.22
N LEU A 487 -1.25 1.96 -5.21
CA LEU A 487 0.01 2.02 -4.49
C LEU A 487 -0.11 1.15 -3.24
N LYS A 488 0.65 0.08 -3.21
CA LYS A 488 0.83 -0.79 -2.03
C LYS A 488 2.16 -0.48 -1.36
N TYR A 489 2.26 -0.79 -0.07
CA TYR A 489 3.51 -0.68 0.71
C TYR A 489 4.11 0.73 0.74
N ILE A 490 3.27 1.74 0.72
CA ILE A 490 3.69 3.14 0.76
C ILE A 490 4.52 3.46 2.00
N ASN A 491 4.29 2.78 3.11
CA ASN A 491 5.05 2.88 4.35
C ASN A 491 6.44 2.20 4.29
N GLN A 492 6.73 1.42 3.25
CA GLN A 492 8.06 0.86 2.97
C GLN A 492 8.87 1.74 2.01
N THR A 493 8.30 2.84 1.57
CA THR A 493 8.89 3.79 0.62
C THR A 493 9.26 5.07 1.37
N LYS A 494 10.32 5.75 0.94
CA LYS A 494 10.67 7.06 1.51
C LYS A 494 9.56 8.07 1.19
N VAL A 495 9.28 8.95 2.15
CA VAL A 495 8.22 9.95 2.01
C VAL A 495 8.48 10.88 0.82
N SER A 496 9.73 11.27 0.57
CA SER A 496 10.09 12.10 -0.59
C SER A 496 9.85 11.39 -1.93
N ASP A 497 10.21 10.10 -2.05
CA ASP A 497 9.96 9.32 -3.26
C ASP A 497 8.45 9.16 -3.51
N LEU A 498 7.67 8.97 -2.44
CA LEU A 498 6.22 8.89 -2.52
C LEU A 498 5.60 10.20 -2.99
N ILE A 499 6.08 11.34 -2.48
CA ILE A 499 5.65 12.69 -2.91
C ILE A 499 5.97 12.91 -4.39
N GLU A 500 7.18 12.58 -4.82
CA GLU A 500 7.60 12.73 -6.20
C GLU A 500 6.77 11.86 -7.14
N PHE A 501 6.61 10.59 -6.79
CA PHE A 501 5.83 9.64 -7.59
C PHE A 501 4.36 10.04 -7.74
N THR A 502 3.73 10.45 -6.63
CA THR A 502 2.35 10.94 -6.71
C THR A 502 2.24 12.23 -7.51
N GLY A 503 3.25 13.08 -7.49
CA GLY A 503 3.33 14.26 -8.35
C GLY A 503 3.38 13.91 -9.86
N LEU A 504 4.13 12.87 -10.21
CA LEU A 504 4.19 12.35 -11.59
C LEU A 504 2.85 11.78 -12.04
N LEU A 505 2.19 10.98 -11.19
CA LEU A 505 0.85 10.43 -11.47
C LEU A 505 -0.19 11.56 -11.67
N ASP A 506 -0.16 12.57 -10.81
CA ASP A 506 -1.02 13.75 -10.90
C ASP A 506 -0.80 14.50 -12.23
N GLY A 507 0.45 14.67 -12.65
CA GLY A 507 0.80 15.28 -13.93
C GLY A 507 0.27 14.51 -15.14
N GLN A 508 0.19 13.18 -15.04
CA GLN A 508 -0.34 12.29 -16.08
C GLN A 508 -1.86 12.07 -15.96
N ARG A 509 -2.53 12.70 -14.98
CA ARG A 509 -3.96 12.56 -14.69
C ARG A 509 -4.39 11.15 -14.30
N HIS A 510 -3.50 10.35 -13.76
CA HIS A 510 -3.84 9.05 -13.21
C HIS A 510 -4.52 9.19 -11.84
N ILE A 511 -5.50 8.33 -11.59
CA ILE A 511 -6.09 8.16 -10.27
C ILE A 511 -5.10 7.36 -9.41
N THR A 512 -4.81 7.86 -8.22
CA THR A 512 -4.01 7.14 -7.24
C THR A 512 -4.91 6.51 -6.20
N ILE A 513 -4.79 5.21 -6.01
CA ILE A 513 -5.49 4.45 -4.98
C ILE A 513 -4.43 3.95 -3.99
N LEU A 514 -4.66 4.18 -2.70
CA LEU A 514 -3.82 3.58 -1.67
C LEU A 514 -4.40 2.24 -1.27
N GLY A 515 -3.65 1.18 -1.49
CA GLY A 515 -4.00 -0.16 -1.05
C GLY A 515 -3.62 -0.36 0.40
N SER A 516 -4.55 -0.86 1.23
CA SER A 516 -4.24 -1.32 2.59
C SER A 516 -3.51 -2.67 2.49
N PRO A 517 -2.34 -2.81 3.11
CA PRO A 517 -1.67 -4.10 3.18
C PRO A 517 -2.36 -5.04 4.17
N ASP A 518 -2.23 -6.36 3.97
CA ASP A 518 -2.88 -7.38 4.80
C ASP A 518 -2.42 -7.37 6.26
N GLY A 519 -1.34 -6.82 6.61
CA GLY A 519 -0.81 -6.73 7.97
C GLY A 519 -0.80 -5.29 8.49
N GLU A 520 -1.89 -4.55 8.33
CA GLU A 520 -1.97 -3.17 8.79
C GLU A 520 -1.65 -3.06 10.28
N SER A 521 -0.76 -2.13 10.60
CA SER A 521 -0.39 -1.82 11.98
C SER A 521 -1.44 -0.89 12.62
N SER A 522 -1.38 -0.76 13.95
CA SER A 522 -2.17 0.23 14.70
C SER A 522 -1.70 1.68 14.46
N ASP A 523 -0.80 1.91 13.52
CA ASP A 523 -0.24 3.22 13.20
C ASP A 523 -1.12 3.96 12.18
N ASP A 524 -1.65 5.12 12.54
CA ASP A 524 -2.56 5.94 11.71
C ASP A 524 -1.87 6.62 10.51
N SER A 525 -0.56 6.48 10.37
CA SER A 525 0.23 7.18 9.34
C SER A 525 -0.21 6.86 7.92
N LEU A 526 -0.76 5.66 7.67
CA LEU A 526 -1.29 5.28 6.35
C LEU A 526 -2.46 6.18 5.95
N VAL A 527 -3.34 6.50 6.90
CA VAL A 527 -4.47 7.41 6.69
C VAL A 527 -3.97 8.82 6.39
N ASP A 528 -3.00 9.30 7.16
CA ASP A 528 -2.41 10.63 6.97
C ASP A 528 -1.68 10.76 5.62
N LEU A 529 -0.95 9.72 5.21
CA LEU A 529 -0.34 9.63 3.88
C LEU A 529 -1.42 9.65 2.78
N GLY A 530 -2.55 8.98 3.03
CA GLY A 530 -3.68 8.89 2.12
C GLY A 530 -4.44 10.20 1.91
N LEU A 531 -4.65 10.96 2.97
CA LEU A 531 -5.46 12.17 2.95
C LEU A 531 -5.03 13.19 1.88
N LYS A 532 -3.78 13.21 1.49
CA LYS A 532 -3.25 14.16 0.52
C LYS A 532 -3.03 13.61 -0.88
N GLN A 533 -2.87 12.29 -1.03
CA GLN A 533 -2.58 11.67 -2.32
C GLN A 533 -3.85 11.43 -3.16
N ILE A 534 -5.01 11.32 -2.52
CA ILE A 534 -6.29 10.95 -3.14
C ILE A 534 -7.09 12.18 -3.60
N LEU A 535 -6.59 13.38 -3.42
CA LEU A 535 -7.23 14.62 -3.91
C LEU A 535 -7.68 14.52 -5.38
N ASN A 536 -6.95 13.78 -6.20
CA ASN A 536 -7.27 13.60 -7.62
C ASN A 536 -8.44 12.65 -7.89
N PHE A 537 -8.66 11.64 -7.07
CA PHE A 537 -9.78 10.72 -7.25
C PHE A 537 -11.14 11.43 -7.16
N LEU A 538 -11.29 12.34 -6.19
CA LEU A 538 -12.52 13.13 -6.03
C LEU A 538 -12.71 14.21 -7.11
N ILE A 539 -11.62 14.83 -7.56
CA ILE A 539 -11.66 15.85 -8.62
C ILE A 539 -12.03 15.23 -9.96
N LEU A 540 -11.48 14.07 -10.31
CA LEU A 540 -11.77 13.37 -11.56
C LEU A 540 -13.21 12.86 -11.63
N LEU A 541 -13.75 12.32 -10.55
CA LEU A 541 -15.17 11.92 -10.51
C LEU A 541 -16.13 13.11 -10.65
N LYS A 542 -15.83 14.26 -10.05
CA LYS A 542 -16.59 15.51 -10.26
C LYS A 542 -16.49 16.00 -11.71
N LYS A 543 -15.29 15.98 -12.29
CA LYS A 543 -15.06 16.38 -13.68
C LYS A 543 -15.78 15.45 -14.66
N HIS A 544 -15.69 14.15 -14.45
CA HIS A 544 -16.34 13.17 -15.33
C HIS A 544 -17.88 13.27 -15.28
N SER A 545 -18.46 13.53 -14.11
CA SER A 545 -19.88 13.81 -13.95
C SER A 545 -20.31 15.12 -14.65
N GLN A 546 -19.45 16.14 -14.69
CA GLN A 546 -19.75 17.39 -15.40
C GLN A 546 -19.52 17.27 -16.90
N GLU A 547 -18.53 16.50 -17.34
CA GLU A 547 -18.29 16.24 -18.77
C GLU A 547 -19.37 15.34 -19.37
N LYS A 548 -19.88 14.33 -18.65
CA LYS A 548 -21.07 13.56 -19.08
C LYS A 548 -22.33 14.42 -19.25
N LYS A 549 -22.49 15.47 -18.44
CA LYS A 549 -23.60 16.44 -18.60
C LYS A 549 -23.40 17.42 -19.76
N ARG A 550 -22.17 17.55 -20.31
CA ARG A 550 -21.86 18.37 -21.49
C ARG A 550 -21.86 17.59 -22.81
N LEU A 551 -21.91 16.25 -22.73
CA LEU A 551 -21.91 15.34 -23.89
C LEU A 551 -23.29 14.68 -24.11
N ILE A 552 -24.28 15.02 -23.29
CA ILE A 552 -25.70 14.79 -23.47
C ILE A 552 -26.36 16.17 -23.64
#